data_b82774468c04899cb152e8fd6b6410c7
#
_entry.id   b82774468c04899cb152e8fd6b6410c7
#
_cell.length_a   1.000
_cell.length_b   1.000
_cell.length_c   1.000
_cell.angle_alpha   90.00
_cell.angle_beta   90.00
_cell.angle_gamma   90.00
#
_symmetry.space_group_name_H-M   'P 1'
#
loop_
_entity.id
_entity.type
_entity.pdbx_description
1 polymer ?
#
loop_
_entity_poly.entity_id
_entity_poly.type
_entity_poly.pdbx_seq_one_letter_code
_entity_poly.pdbx_strand_id
1 'polypeptide(L)'
;MIPSFGIGRQAPQDRVDEWIAAVAPGRSFVDIGGIGEQSGNERCSWAQRCGAVNVAMADILPLNDDLWEYFLGTMRARGVTNIDVRPGVDVDDPGLATKLGRFDIVQATGLLYHLPNPVHSLLNLRRVVGEYLITNTVVIPDLVENAEGRIAFPAASALFLPALRGRERAVLRRHYLDRFSVDLDFHAPMGDGAMMPYVIKGEPSPWPYWWFFTKSAFERALEMLEMRVLDRYTWQDHAHFVFLRRN
;
A
#
# COMPACT_ATOMS: atom_id res chain seq x y z
N MET A 1 6.98 16.80 -4.31
CA MET A 1 6.13 16.57 -5.50
C MET A 1 6.49 15.19 -6.02
N ILE A 2 5.70 14.19 -5.66
CA ILE A 2 5.84 12.85 -6.26
C ILE A 2 5.42 13.04 -7.72
N PRO A 3 6.18 12.56 -8.72
CA PRO A 3 5.77 12.72 -10.10
C PRO A 3 4.40 12.08 -10.28
N SER A 4 3.45 12.85 -10.79
CA SER A 4 2.18 12.34 -11.28
C SER A 4 2.52 11.33 -12.37
N PHE A 5 2.24 10.05 -12.13
CA PHE A 5 2.50 8.99 -13.08
C PHE A 5 1.69 9.25 -14.35
N GLY A 6 2.43 9.54 -15.45
CA GLY A 6 1.88 10.06 -16.68
C GLY A 6 0.98 9.10 -17.42
N ILE A 7 -0.12 9.63 -17.76
CA ILE A 7 -0.90 9.62 -19.01
C ILE A 7 -0.68 8.40 -19.93
N GLY A 8 -1.73 7.59 -20.09
CA GLY A 8 -1.95 6.80 -21.30
C GLY A 8 -2.12 5.29 -21.14
N ARG A 9 -2.12 4.75 -19.93
CA ARG A 9 -2.52 3.36 -19.66
C ARG A 9 -3.49 3.39 -18.49
N GLN A 10 -4.47 2.48 -18.49
CA GLN A 10 -5.43 2.30 -17.42
C GLN A 10 -4.74 2.47 -16.07
N ALA A 11 -5.14 3.49 -15.31
CA ALA A 11 -4.52 3.76 -14.03
C ALA A 11 -4.79 2.57 -13.09
N PRO A 12 -3.87 2.21 -12.19
CA PRO A 12 -4.09 1.09 -11.25
C PRO A 12 -5.36 1.29 -10.42
N GLN A 13 -5.74 2.54 -10.20
CA GLN A 13 -6.98 2.92 -9.53
C GLN A 13 -8.24 2.42 -10.23
N ASP A 14 -8.28 2.39 -11.57
CA ASP A 14 -9.48 2.00 -12.32
C ASP A 14 -9.91 0.57 -11.99
N ARG A 15 -8.95 -0.36 -11.86
CA ARG A 15 -9.27 -1.75 -11.51
C ARG A 15 -9.72 -1.90 -10.06
N VAL A 16 -9.12 -1.17 -9.14
CA VAL A 16 -9.54 -1.11 -7.73
C VAL A 16 -10.95 -0.51 -7.63
N ASP A 17 -11.23 0.54 -8.40
CA ASP A 17 -12.53 1.20 -8.45
C ASP A 17 -13.63 0.26 -8.98
N GLU A 18 -13.32 -0.58 -9.99
CA GLU A 18 -14.22 -1.63 -10.48
C GLU A 18 -14.54 -2.67 -9.38
N TRP A 19 -13.53 -3.13 -8.63
CA TRP A 19 -13.73 -4.07 -7.53
C TRP A 19 -14.60 -3.50 -6.43
N ILE A 20 -14.34 -2.25 -6.04
CA ILE A 20 -15.15 -1.56 -5.02
C ILE A 20 -16.59 -1.42 -5.52
N ALA A 21 -16.80 -0.94 -6.75
CA ALA A 21 -18.13 -0.76 -7.32
C ALA A 21 -18.93 -2.07 -7.35
N ALA A 22 -18.27 -3.20 -7.60
CA ALA A 22 -18.93 -4.51 -7.64
C ALA A 22 -19.43 -4.99 -6.26
N VAL A 23 -18.80 -4.54 -5.17
CA VAL A 23 -19.09 -5.11 -3.84
C VAL A 23 -19.55 -4.09 -2.79
N ALA A 24 -19.43 -2.79 -3.03
CA ALA A 24 -19.76 -1.74 -2.06
C ALA A 24 -21.25 -1.62 -1.68
N PRO A 25 -22.23 -1.88 -2.59
CA PRO A 25 -23.63 -1.61 -2.26
C PRO A 25 -24.07 -2.30 -0.97
N GLY A 26 -24.56 -1.50 0.00
CA GLY A 26 -25.09 -1.97 1.28
C GLY A 26 -24.07 -2.50 2.28
N ARG A 27 -22.76 -2.34 2.01
CA ARG A 27 -21.66 -2.84 2.86
C ARG A 27 -20.90 -1.72 3.56
N SER A 28 -20.29 -2.05 4.68
CA SER A 28 -19.32 -1.20 5.35
C SER A 28 -17.96 -1.27 4.65
N PHE A 29 -17.28 -0.13 4.58
CA PHE A 29 -15.99 0.02 3.90
C PHE A 29 -14.99 0.77 4.77
N VAL A 30 -13.77 0.32 4.84
CA VAL A 30 -12.66 1.07 5.42
C VAL A 30 -11.48 1.15 4.46
N ASP A 31 -10.94 2.35 4.32
CA ASP A 31 -9.66 2.61 3.66
C ASP A 31 -8.59 2.82 4.73
N ILE A 32 -7.49 2.09 4.65
CA ILE A 32 -6.41 2.15 5.62
C ILE A 32 -5.15 2.72 4.95
N GLY A 33 -4.64 3.85 5.47
CA GLY A 33 -3.44 4.52 4.97
C GLY A 33 -3.67 5.39 3.74
N GLY A 34 -4.92 5.78 3.48
CA GLY A 34 -5.30 6.53 2.27
C GLY A 34 -5.33 8.05 2.40
N ILE A 35 -4.94 8.66 3.53
CA ILE A 35 -5.08 10.12 3.73
C ILE A 35 -4.05 10.97 2.98
N GLY A 36 -3.00 10.37 2.42
CA GLY A 36 -1.90 11.10 1.78
C GLY A 36 -2.35 11.95 0.59
N GLU A 37 -2.00 13.24 0.64
CA GLU A 37 -2.39 14.28 -0.32
C GLU A 37 -2.05 13.95 -1.76
N GLN A 38 -0.93 13.31 -1.99
CA GLN A 38 -0.31 13.20 -3.32
C GLN A 38 -0.59 11.87 -4.02
N SER A 39 -1.12 10.90 -3.31
CA SER A 39 -1.26 9.55 -3.86
C SER A 39 -2.55 9.35 -4.66
N GLY A 40 -3.58 10.18 -4.43
CA GLY A 40 -4.91 9.94 -4.99
C GLY A 40 -5.47 8.57 -4.61
N ASN A 41 -4.94 7.96 -3.54
CA ASN A 41 -5.21 6.58 -3.17
C ASN A 41 -6.51 6.42 -2.36
N GLU A 42 -7.08 7.51 -1.82
CA GLU A 42 -8.30 7.41 -1.05
C GLU A 42 -9.46 6.87 -1.89
N ARG A 43 -10.19 5.95 -1.35
CA ARG A 43 -11.34 5.31 -1.98
C ARG A 43 -12.64 5.45 -1.18
N CYS A 44 -12.62 6.16 -0.06
CA CYS A 44 -13.80 6.44 0.73
C CYS A 44 -14.89 7.15 -0.08
N SER A 45 -14.49 8.20 -0.84
CA SER A 45 -15.43 8.93 -1.69
C SER A 45 -16.03 8.07 -2.80
N TRP A 46 -15.25 7.15 -3.37
CA TRP A 46 -15.72 6.22 -4.39
C TRP A 46 -16.63 5.15 -3.80
N ALA A 47 -16.24 4.52 -2.69
CA ALA A 47 -17.04 3.52 -2.02
C ALA A 47 -18.42 4.05 -1.63
N GLN A 48 -18.49 5.29 -1.10
CA GLN A 48 -19.76 5.92 -0.77
C GLN A 48 -20.62 6.15 -2.00
N ARG A 49 -20.05 6.65 -3.10
CA ARG A 49 -20.79 6.80 -4.38
C ARG A 49 -21.29 5.49 -4.94
N CYS A 50 -20.56 4.40 -4.70
CA CYS A 50 -20.96 3.04 -5.08
C CYS A 50 -21.95 2.40 -4.10
N GLY A 51 -22.46 3.14 -3.11
CA GLY A 51 -23.51 2.67 -2.20
C GLY A 51 -23.03 1.95 -0.95
N ALA A 52 -21.76 2.12 -0.54
CA ALA A 52 -21.34 1.72 0.80
C ALA A 52 -22.11 2.53 1.85
N VAL A 53 -22.58 1.85 2.92
CA VAL A 53 -23.48 2.45 3.92
C VAL A 53 -22.74 2.98 5.16
N ASN A 54 -21.57 2.48 5.43
CA ASN A 54 -20.71 2.91 6.54
C ASN A 54 -19.26 2.96 6.02
N VAL A 55 -18.73 4.17 5.88
CA VAL A 55 -17.41 4.39 5.29
C VAL A 55 -16.48 5.00 6.32
N ALA A 56 -15.32 4.40 6.50
CA ALA A 56 -14.29 4.87 7.40
C ALA A 56 -12.95 5.10 6.69
N MET A 57 -12.19 6.08 7.16
CA MET A 57 -10.78 6.27 6.87
C MET A 57 -9.97 6.01 8.14
N ALA A 58 -9.00 5.12 8.06
CA ALA A 58 -8.09 4.80 9.15
C ALA A 58 -6.64 5.10 8.75
N ASP A 59 -5.88 5.73 9.65
CA ASP A 59 -4.47 6.04 9.40
C ASP A 59 -3.68 6.04 10.71
N ILE A 60 -2.38 5.79 10.62
CA ILE A 60 -1.47 5.83 11.78
C ILE A 60 -1.29 7.26 12.33
N LEU A 61 -1.47 8.26 11.49
CA LEU A 61 -1.27 9.65 11.87
C LEU A 61 -2.31 10.10 12.90
N PRO A 62 -1.91 10.92 13.88
CA PRO A 62 -2.84 11.49 14.86
C PRO A 62 -3.77 12.52 14.21
N LEU A 63 -4.94 12.74 14.78
CA LEU A 63 -5.99 13.59 14.18
C LEU A 63 -5.56 15.06 13.96
N ASN A 64 -4.56 15.53 14.69
CA ASN A 64 -4.01 16.89 14.55
C ASN A 64 -2.93 17.01 13.46
N ASP A 65 -2.68 15.97 12.68
CA ASP A 65 -1.80 16.05 11.51
C ASP A 65 -2.52 16.77 10.36
N ASP A 66 -1.80 17.63 9.63
CA ASP A 66 -2.34 18.45 8.53
C ASP A 66 -2.94 17.60 7.40
N LEU A 67 -2.49 16.36 7.23
CA LEU A 67 -3.04 15.45 6.23
C LEU A 67 -4.50 15.08 6.51
N TRP A 68 -4.91 15.02 7.78
CA TRP A 68 -6.32 14.81 8.12
C TRP A 68 -7.19 16.01 7.72
N GLU A 69 -6.72 17.24 7.96
CA GLU A 69 -7.45 18.44 7.53
C GLU A 69 -7.61 18.47 6.01
N TYR A 70 -6.52 18.18 5.30
CA TYR A 70 -6.53 18.07 3.84
C TYR A 70 -7.51 16.99 3.35
N PHE A 71 -7.45 15.79 3.92
CA PHE A 71 -8.37 14.69 3.59
C PHE A 71 -9.82 15.10 3.79
N LEU A 72 -10.17 15.64 4.96
CA LEU A 72 -11.54 16.06 5.26
C LEU A 72 -12.00 17.23 4.37
N GLY A 73 -11.10 18.13 4.01
CA GLY A 73 -11.36 19.18 3.02
C GLY A 73 -11.70 18.61 1.64
N THR A 74 -10.93 17.62 1.20
CA THR A 74 -11.15 16.90 -0.05
C THR A 74 -12.51 16.16 -0.04
N MET A 75 -12.84 15.50 1.07
CA MET A 75 -14.13 14.80 1.21
C MET A 75 -15.29 15.78 1.11
N ARG A 76 -15.24 16.91 1.81
CA ARG A 76 -16.26 17.96 1.71
C ARG A 76 -16.41 18.49 0.28
N ALA A 77 -15.30 18.76 -0.40
CA ALA A 77 -15.30 19.22 -1.79
C ALA A 77 -15.94 18.20 -2.77
N ARG A 78 -15.84 16.91 -2.45
CA ARG A 78 -16.48 15.81 -3.21
C ARG A 78 -17.93 15.51 -2.79
N GLY A 79 -18.48 16.30 -1.85
CA GLY A 79 -19.85 16.10 -1.34
C GLY A 79 -19.99 14.92 -0.39
N VAL A 80 -18.90 14.41 0.14
CA VAL A 80 -18.86 13.31 1.10
C VAL A 80 -18.82 13.90 2.53
N THR A 81 -19.84 13.66 3.34
CA THR A 81 -20.00 14.33 4.64
C THR A 81 -19.97 13.39 5.85
N ASN A 82 -20.19 12.09 5.64
CA ASN A 82 -20.33 11.10 6.72
C ASN A 82 -19.26 10.05 6.60
N ILE A 83 -18.01 10.45 6.87
CA ILE A 83 -16.89 9.50 6.99
C ILE A 83 -16.52 9.33 8.46
N ASP A 84 -16.44 8.09 8.91
CA ASP A 84 -15.90 7.75 10.21
C ASP A 84 -14.37 7.87 10.18
N VAL A 85 -13.83 8.77 11.00
CA VAL A 85 -12.39 9.08 11.03
C VAL A 85 -11.74 8.30 12.16
N ARG A 86 -10.74 7.47 11.83
CA ARG A 86 -10.02 6.58 12.75
C ARG A 86 -8.52 6.91 12.76
N PRO A 87 -8.08 7.95 13.50
CA PRO A 87 -6.67 8.30 13.62
C PRO A 87 -5.94 7.35 14.58
N GLY A 88 -4.60 7.28 14.45
CA GLY A 88 -3.74 6.46 15.31
C GLY A 88 -3.93 4.95 15.15
N VAL A 89 -4.40 4.53 13.96
CA VAL A 89 -4.59 3.10 13.63
C VAL A 89 -3.34 2.57 12.98
N ASP A 90 -2.58 1.78 13.72
CA ASP A 90 -1.40 1.07 13.24
C ASP A 90 -1.78 -0.37 12.86
N VAL A 91 -1.50 -0.78 11.62
CA VAL A 91 -1.77 -2.15 11.14
C VAL A 91 -0.83 -3.19 11.73
N ASP A 92 0.32 -2.77 12.26
CA ASP A 92 1.23 -3.66 13.00
C ASP A 92 0.80 -3.88 14.47
N ASP A 93 -0.20 -3.13 14.96
CA ASP A 93 -0.73 -3.34 16.30
C ASP A 93 -1.55 -4.64 16.37
N PRO A 94 -1.18 -5.60 17.23
CA PRO A 94 -1.97 -6.83 17.45
C PRO A 94 -3.38 -6.54 17.94
N GLY A 95 -3.62 -5.35 18.52
CA GLY A 95 -4.93 -4.84 18.94
C GLY A 95 -5.76 -4.20 17.84
N LEU A 96 -5.33 -4.22 16.57
CA LEU A 96 -6.01 -3.58 15.43
C LEU A 96 -7.51 -3.91 15.40
N ALA A 97 -7.89 -5.17 15.55
CA ALA A 97 -9.29 -5.59 15.50
C ALA A 97 -10.14 -5.01 16.65
N THR A 98 -9.55 -4.74 17.80
CA THR A 98 -10.24 -4.11 18.94
C THR A 98 -10.42 -2.60 18.69
N LYS A 99 -9.44 -1.95 18.08
CA LYS A 99 -9.46 -0.51 17.80
C LYS A 99 -10.35 -0.15 16.62
N LEU A 100 -10.24 -0.91 15.53
CA LEU A 100 -10.91 -0.61 14.26
C LEU A 100 -12.28 -1.28 14.14
N GLY A 101 -12.46 -2.46 14.77
CA GLY A 101 -13.62 -3.30 14.53
C GLY A 101 -13.50 -4.09 13.22
N ARG A 102 -14.65 -4.54 12.69
CA ARG A 102 -14.71 -5.28 11.43
C ARG A 102 -15.50 -4.50 10.39
N PHE A 103 -15.02 -4.53 9.17
CA PHE A 103 -15.67 -3.96 8.00
C PHE A 103 -15.87 -5.04 6.94
N ASP A 104 -16.99 -4.99 6.22
CA ASP A 104 -17.26 -5.94 5.13
C ASP A 104 -16.18 -5.85 4.06
N ILE A 105 -15.73 -4.63 3.74
CA ILE A 105 -14.69 -4.36 2.75
C ILE A 105 -13.55 -3.60 3.46
N VAL A 106 -12.36 -4.15 3.40
CA VAL A 106 -11.13 -3.51 3.85
C VAL A 106 -10.25 -3.25 2.63
N GLN A 107 -9.89 -1.98 2.42
CA GLN A 107 -8.85 -1.59 1.49
C GLN A 107 -7.59 -1.21 2.27
N ALA A 108 -6.46 -1.80 1.89
CA ALA A 108 -5.14 -1.50 2.43
C ALA A 108 -4.13 -1.53 1.27
N THR A 109 -4.10 -0.44 0.49
CA THR A 109 -3.25 -0.30 -0.69
C THR A 109 -2.20 0.78 -0.48
N GLY A 110 -1.00 0.59 -1.04
CA GLY A 110 0.10 1.53 -0.87
C GLY A 110 0.81 1.43 0.48
N LEU A 111 0.64 0.34 1.22
CA LEU A 111 0.99 0.26 2.63
C LEU A 111 2.06 -0.81 2.94
N LEU A 112 1.90 -2.04 2.46
CA LEU A 112 2.65 -3.20 2.96
C LEU A 112 4.17 -3.08 2.82
N TYR A 113 4.65 -2.47 1.77
CA TYR A 113 6.08 -2.28 1.55
C TYR A 113 6.72 -1.21 2.44
N HIS A 114 5.89 -0.38 3.10
CA HIS A 114 6.30 0.59 4.11
C HIS A 114 6.31 0.02 5.54
N LEU A 115 5.88 -1.22 5.73
CA LEU A 115 5.75 -1.82 7.05
C LEU A 115 6.98 -2.69 7.38
N PRO A 116 7.53 -2.58 8.60
CA PRO A 116 8.64 -3.43 9.03
C PRO A 116 8.24 -4.92 9.13
N ASN A 117 6.96 -5.22 9.45
CA ASN A 117 6.45 -6.57 9.63
C ASN A 117 5.25 -6.91 8.72
N PRO A 118 5.38 -6.88 7.38
CA PRO A 118 4.26 -6.96 6.46
C PRO A 118 3.42 -8.24 6.58
N VAL A 119 4.03 -9.35 6.99
CA VAL A 119 3.30 -10.61 7.23
C VAL A 119 2.41 -10.50 8.47
N HIS A 120 2.92 -9.92 9.55
CA HIS A 120 2.13 -9.67 10.76
C HIS A 120 0.97 -8.72 10.47
N SER A 121 1.23 -7.64 9.73
CA SER A 121 0.22 -6.67 9.30
C SER A 121 -0.87 -7.34 8.46
N LEU A 122 -0.52 -8.22 7.52
CA LEU A 122 -1.50 -9.01 6.76
C LEU A 122 -2.40 -9.86 7.67
N LEU A 123 -1.82 -10.52 8.68
CA LEU A 123 -2.60 -11.32 9.64
C LEU A 123 -3.53 -10.45 10.50
N ASN A 124 -3.09 -9.24 10.88
CA ASN A 124 -3.92 -8.29 11.59
C ASN A 124 -5.06 -7.77 10.70
N LEU A 125 -4.77 -7.41 9.44
CA LEU A 125 -5.79 -7.03 8.45
C LEU A 125 -6.84 -8.13 8.28
N ARG A 126 -6.42 -9.41 8.22
CA ARG A 126 -7.36 -10.55 8.12
C ARG A 126 -8.39 -10.58 9.25
N ARG A 127 -8.04 -10.11 10.45
CA ARG A 127 -8.93 -10.08 11.61
C ARG A 127 -10.02 -9.02 11.50
N VAL A 128 -9.75 -7.91 10.82
CA VAL A 128 -10.70 -6.80 10.62
C VAL A 128 -11.54 -6.95 9.35
N VAL A 129 -11.16 -7.86 8.44
CA VAL A 129 -11.92 -8.16 7.23
C VAL A 129 -13.19 -8.92 7.56
N GLY A 130 -14.33 -8.37 7.18
CA GLY A 130 -15.65 -9.05 7.22
C GLY A 130 -15.82 -10.00 6.05
N GLU A 131 -15.74 -9.49 4.83
CA GLU A 131 -15.97 -10.27 3.61
C GLU A 131 -14.85 -10.10 2.57
N TYR A 132 -14.42 -8.87 2.27
CA TYR A 132 -13.46 -8.58 1.19
C TYR A 132 -12.22 -7.84 1.66
N LEU A 133 -11.08 -8.18 1.08
CA LEU A 133 -9.82 -7.46 1.22
C LEU A 133 -9.30 -7.05 -0.16
N ILE A 134 -8.99 -5.76 -0.31
CA ILE A 134 -8.26 -5.21 -1.45
C ILE A 134 -6.91 -4.75 -0.92
N THR A 135 -5.83 -5.32 -1.44
CA THR A 135 -4.48 -4.98 -1.01
C THR A 135 -3.49 -5.02 -2.16
N ASN A 136 -2.33 -4.42 -1.96
CA ASN A 136 -1.23 -4.48 -2.93
C ASN A 136 0.14 -4.41 -2.23
N THR A 137 1.17 -4.70 -3.02
CA THR A 137 2.54 -4.38 -2.67
C THR A 137 3.33 -3.96 -3.91
N VAL A 138 4.46 -3.30 -3.69
CA VAL A 138 5.48 -3.14 -4.72
C VAL A 138 6.13 -4.49 -4.96
N VAL A 139 6.26 -4.88 -6.23
CA VAL A 139 6.88 -6.13 -6.63
C VAL A 139 8.12 -5.89 -7.47
N ILE A 140 9.09 -6.80 -7.34
CA ILE A 140 10.26 -6.85 -8.21
C ILE A 140 10.05 -7.89 -9.30
N PRO A 141 10.52 -7.65 -10.53
CA PRO A 141 10.58 -8.67 -11.56
C PRO A 141 11.50 -9.82 -11.15
N ASP A 142 11.26 -11.02 -11.67
CA ASP A 142 12.13 -12.18 -11.46
C ASP A 142 13.54 -11.96 -12.03
N LEU A 143 13.68 -11.02 -12.97
CA LEU A 143 14.95 -10.62 -13.57
C LEU A 143 14.99 -9.09 -13.72
N VAL A 144 16.05 -8.47 -13.21
CA VAL A 144 16.39 -7.06 -13.44
C VAL A 144 17.72 -6.99 -14.17
N GLU A 145 17.73 -6.27 -15.31
CA GLU A 145 18.93 -6.03 -16.11
C GLU A 145 19.00 -4.57 -16.53
N ASN A 146 20.15 -3.94 -16.32
CA ASN A 146 20.43 -2.55 -16.67
C ASN A 146 21.94 -2.30 -16.73
N ALA A 147 22.36 -1.02 -16.88
CA ALA A 147 23.78 -0.66 -16.97
C ALA A 147 24.62 -1.08 -15.76
N GLU A 148 24.02 -1.22 -14.58
CA GLU A 148 24.71 -1.64 -13.36
C GLU A 148 24.88 -3.19 -13.26
N GLY A 149 24.16 -3.93 -14.11
CA GLY A 149 24.29 -5.38 -14.20
C GLY A 149 22.96 -6.12 -14.32
N ARG A 150 23.06 -7.43 -14.06
CA ARG A 150 21.92 -8.35 -14.16
C ARG A 150 21.78 -9.14 -12.85
N ILE A 151 20.57 -9.18 -12.30
CA ILE A 151 20.22 -9.97 -11.12
C ILE A 151 18.94 -10.75 -11.42
N ALA A 152 19.00 -12.06 -11.19
CA ALA A 152 17.81 -12.92 -11.18
C ALA A 152 17.40 -13.16 -9.72
N PHE A 153 16.14 -12.98 -9.44
CA PHE A 153 15.56 -13.30 -8.14
C PHE A 153 14.84 -14.64 -8.25
N PRO A 154 15.11 -15.59 -7.35
CA PRO A 154 14.35 -16.81 -7.28
C PRO A 154 12.85 -16.49 -7.11
N ALA A 155 11.99 -17.28 -7.71
CA ALA A 155 10.57 -17.20 -7.46
C ALA A 155 10.32 -17.28 -5.93
N ALA A 156 9.32 -16.57 -5.45
CA ALA A 156 9.01 -16.48 -4.03
C ALA A 156 10.13 -15.85 -3.14
N SER A 157 10.84 -14.85 -3.68
CA SER A 157 11.80 -14.05 -2.90
C SER A 157 11.15 -12.85 -2.24
N ALA A 158 11.57 -12.57 -0.99
CA ALA A 158 11.31 -11.32 -0.29
C ALA A 158 12.64 -10.64 -0.01
N LEU A 159 12.80 -9.38 -0.41
CA LEU A 159 14.01 -8.61 -0.22
C LEU A 159 13.85 -7.64 0.93
N PHE A 160 14.69 -7.78 1.94
CA PHE A 160 14.84 -6.78 2.99
C PHE A 160 15.77 -5.67 2.47
N LEU A 161 15.18 -4.54 2.07
CA LEU A 161 15.89 -3.47 1.36
C LEU A 161 17.05 -2.88 2.14
N PRO A 162 16.97 -2.66 3.46
CA PRO A 162 18.10 -2.14 4.23
C PRO A 162 19.33 -3.06 4.23
N ALA A 163 19.19 -4.34 3.90
CA ALA A 163 20.31 -5.27 3.80
C ALA A 163 21.03 -5.25 2.46
N LEU A 164 20.45 -4.67 1.43
CA LEU A 164 21.04 -4.64 0.09
C LEU A 164 22.37 -3.88 0.07
N ARG A 165 23.36 -4.42 -0.61
CA ARG A 165 24.72 -3.86 -0.73
C ARG A 165 25.24 -4.01 -2.15
N GLY A 166 26.31 -3.27 -2.44
CA GLY A 166 27.10 -3.42 -3.67
C GLY A 166 26.26 -3.46 -4.94
N ARG A 167 26.47 -4.51 -5.73
CA ARG A 167 25.82 -4.67 -7.04
C ARG A 167 24.31 -4.80 -6.96
N GLU A 168 23.78 -5.54 -5.99
CA GLU A 168 22.31 -5.72 -5.86
C GLU A 168 21.63 -4.39 -5.64
N ARG A 169 22.17 -3.56 -4.75
CA ARG A 169 21.66 -2.22 -4.49
C ARG A 169 21.75 -1.34 -5.73
N ALA A 170 22.90 -1.31 -6.43
CA ALA A 170 23.09 -0.48 -7.61
C ALA A 170 22.09 -0.85 -8.73
N VAL A 171 21.94 -2.15 -9.01
CA VAL A 171 21.01 -2.65 -10.04
C VAL A 171 19.57 -2.30 -9.72
N LEU A 172 19.11 -2.52 -8.48
CA LEU A 172 17.74 -2.21 -8.09
C LEU A 172 17.50 -0.69 -8.05
N ARG A 173 18.41 0.09 -7.48
CA ARG A 173 18.32 1.55 -7.48
C ARG A 173 18.15 2.08 -8.90
N ARG A 174 19.00 1.63 -9.83
CA ARG A 174 18.94 2.03 -11.23
C ARG A 174 17.62 1.65 -11.89
N HIS A 175 17.13 0.44 -11.65
CA HIS A 175 15.84 -0.03 -12.19
C HIS A 175 14.67 0.88 -11.78
N TYR A 176 14.58 1.21 -10.48
CA TYR A 176 13.47 2.03 -9.98
C TYR A 176 13.62 3.50 -10.38
N LEU A 177 14.85 4.01 -10.43
CA LEU A 177 15.09 5.37 -10.88
C LEU A 177 14.70 5.56 -12.35
N ASP A 178 15.11 4.65 -13.23
CA ASP A 178 14.86 4.76 -14.68
C ASP A 178 13.39 4.55 -15.05
N ARG A 179 12.72 3.63 -14.37
CA ARG A 179 11.35 3.26 -14.74
C ARG A 179 10.28 4.07 -14.02
N PHE A 180 10.53 4.49 -12.80
CA PHE A 180 9.53 5.08 -11.92
C PHE A 180 9.95 6.42 -11.34
N SER A 181 11.16 6.92 -11.65
CA SER A 181 11.74 8.13 -11.04
C SER A 181 11.81 8.07 -9.51
N VAL A 182 11.89 6.86 -8.96
CA VAL A 182 12.04 6.60 -7.53
C VAL A 182 13.50 6.30 -7.24
N ASP A 183 14.16 7.17 -6.49
CA ASP A 183 15.51 6.92 -6.03
C ASP A 183 15.47 6.12 -4.72
N LEU A 184 15.86 4.85 -4.83
CA LEU A 184 16.03 3.97 -3.69
C LEU A 184 17.43 4.14 -3.08
N ASP A 185 17.80 5.33 -2.64
CA ASP A 185 19.00 5.51 -1.84
C ASP A 185 18.70 5.20 -0.37
N PHE A 186 18.83 3.95 -0.03
CA PHE A 186 18.27 3.29 1.14
C PHE A 186 18.93 3.63 2.48
N HIS A 187 19.90 4.52 2.54
CA HIS A 187 20.74 4.65 3.73
C HIS A 187 20.99 6.11 4.11
N ALA A 188 19.93 6.86 4.41
CA ALA A 188 20.12 8.09 5.16
C ALA A 188 20.29 7.78 6.64
N PRO A 189 21.27 8.37 7.32
CA PRO A 189 21.40 8.24 8.77
C PRO A 189 20.20 8.86 9.46
N MET A 190 19.59 8.15 10.38
CA MET A 190 18.73 8.73 11.40
C MET A 190 19.60 9.31 12.51
N GLY A 191 19.14 10.37 13.18
CA GLY A 191 19.93 11.10 14.17
C GLY A 191 20.45 10.29 15.36
N ASP A 192 19.93 9.10 15.60
CA ASP A 192 20.38 8.15 16.64
C ASP A 192 21.35 7.08 16.11
N GLY A 193 21.85 7.24 14.88
CA GLY A 193 22.74 6.29 14.23
C GLY A 193 22.06 5.14 13.49
N ALA A 194 20.73 5.03 13.55
CA ALA A 194 19.97 4.13 12.70
C ALA A 194 20.00 4.60 11.23
N MET A 195 19.57 3.75 10.32
CA MET A 195 19.56 4.05 8.89
C MET A 195 18.14 3.94 8.34
N MET A 196 17.68 5.01 7.69
CA MET A 196 16.43 4.93 6.94
C MET A 196 16.67 4.21 5.62
N PRO A 197 15.78 3.29 5.25
CA PRO A 197 15.89 2.55 4.01
C PRO A 197 15.50 3.35 2.76
N TYR A 198 15.19 4.62 2.89
CA TYR A 198 14.73 5.45 1.79
C TYR A 198 14.92 6.95 2.05
N VAL A 199 15.32 7.69 1.01
CA VAL A 199 15.58 9.13 1.07
C VAL A 199 14.79 9.83 -0.03
N ILE A 200 14.09 10.91 0.31
CA ILE A 200 13.44 11.79 -0.66
C ILE A 200 14.13 13.16 -0.61
N LYS A 201 14.68 13.61 -1.74
CA LYS A 201 15.34 14.92 -1.87
C LYS A 201 16.42 15.18 -0.79
N GLY A 202 17.15 14.14 -0.41
CA GLY A 202 18.22 14.22 0.59
C GLY A 202 17.78 14.07 2.04
N GLU A 203 16.47 14.01 2.30
CA GLU A 203 15.93 13.84 3.65
C GLU A 203 15.40 12.41 3.87
N PRO A 204 15.49 11.85 5.08
CA PRO A 204 14.86 10.58 5.40
C PRO A 204 13.37 10.60 5.07
N SER A 205 12.89 9.57 4.37
CA SER A 205 11.47 9.46 4.09
C SER A 205 10.70 9.10 5.37
N PRO A 206 9.58 9.75 5.69
CA PRO A 206 8.67 9.29 6.73
C PRO A 206 7.98 7.96 6.35
N TRP A 207 8.06 7.58 5.07
CA TRP A 207 7.48 6.35 4.53
C TRP A 207 8.56 5.51 3.83
N PRO A 208 9.49 4.90 4.59
CA PRO A 208 10.58 4.12 4.01
C PRO A 208 10.07 2.84 3.38
N TYR A 209 10.75 2.38 2.33
CA TYR A 209 10.53 1.04 1.82
C TYR A 209 11.36 0.03 2.64
N TRP A 210 10.67 -0.94 3.24
CA TRP A 210 11.32 -2.01 4.00
C TRP A 210 11.48 -3.28 3.19
N TRP A 211 10.44 -3.64 2.42
CA TRP A 211 10.38 -4.94 1.75
C TRP A 211 9.90 -4.82 0.32
N PHE A 212 10.59 -5.51 -0.57
CA PHE A 212 10.06 -5.82 -1.90
C PHE A 212 9.88 -7.32 -2.03
N PHE A 213 8.81 -7.71 -2.69
CA PHE A 213 8.47 -9.11 -2.94
C PHE A 213 8.54 -9.39 -4.43
N THR A 214 8.92 -10.62 -4.82
CA THR A 214 8.49 -11.13 -6.11
C THR A 214 6.97 -11.32 -6.06
N LYS A 215 6.32 -11.29 -7.23
CA LYS A 215 4.87 -11.48 -7.32
C LYS A 215 4.43 -12.77 -6.65
N SER A 216 5.17 -13.87 -6.91
CA SER A 216 4.87 -15.17 -6.32
C SER A 216 5.08 -15.20 -4.80
N ALA A 217 6.07 -14.48 -4.25
CA ALA A 217 6.25 -14.38 -2.80
C ALA A 217 5.08 -13.67 -2.13
N PHE A 218 4.59 -12.59 -2.74
CA PHE A 218 3.42 -11.88 -2.21
C PHE A 218 2.15 -12.73 -2.28
N GLU A 219 1.91 -13.41 -3.40
CA GLU A 219 0.77 -14.33 -3.52
C GLU A 219 0.83 -15.46 -2.48
N ARG A 220 2.01 -16.03 -2.20
CA ARG A 220 2.20 -17.01 -1.13
C ARG A 220 1.92 -16.45 0.25
N ALA A 221 2.34 -15.19 0.53
CA ALA A 221 2.00 -14.54 1.79
C ALA A 221 0.47 -14.36 1.94
N LEU A 222 -0.25 -14.07 0.85
CA LEU A 222 -1.71 -13.95 0.86
C LEU A 222 -2.43 -15.31 1.07
N GLU A 223 -1.85 -16.43 0.62
CA GLU A 223 -2.40 -17.77 0.88
C GLU A 223 -2.51 -18.06 2.39
N MET A 224 -1.60 -17.50 3.22
CA MET A 224 -1.65 -17.64 4.68
C MET A 224 -2.90 -17.02 5.31
N LEU A 225 -3.60 -16.13 4.59
CA LEU A 225 -4.82 -15.49 5.07
C LEU A 225 -6.05 -16.42 4.96
N GLU A 226 -5.92 -17.58 4.31
CA GLU A 226 -7.03 -18.50 4.08
C GLU A 226 -8.23 -17.80 3.42
N MET A 227 -7.94 -16.87 2.51
CA MET A 227 -8.91 -16.14 1.73
C MET A 227 -8.84 -16.56 0.26
N ARG A 228 -9.99 -16.58 -0.40
CA ARG A 228 -10.05 -16.88 -1.83
C ARG A 228 -9.69 -15.65 -2.65
N VAL A 229 -8.70 -15.76 -3.52
CA VAL A 229 -8.40 -14.73 -4.53
C VAL A 229 -9.52 -14.71 -5.57
N LEU A 230 -10.12 -13.55 -5.76
CA LEU A 230 -11.15 -13.31 -6.78
C LEU A 230 -10.54 -12.75 -8.06
N ASP A 231 -9.60 -11.82 -7.94
CA ASP A 231 -8.96 -11.18 -9.08
C ASP A 231 -7.57 -10.63 -8.73
N ARG A 232 -6.78 -10.35 -9.76
CA ARG A 232 -5.42 -9.82 -9.67
C ARG A 232 -5.17 -8.81 -10.77
N TYR A 233 -4.35 -7.81 -10.47
CA TYR A 233 -3.87 -6.85 -11.44
C TYR A 233 -2.42 -6.46 -11.15
N THR A 234 -1.56 -6.48 -12.15
CA THR A 234 -0.18 -6.00 -12.01
C THR A 234 0.03 -4.78 -12.90
N TRP A 235 0.32 -3.67 -12.27
CA TRP A 235 0.58 -2.42 -12.97
C TRP A 235 2.06 -2.28 -13.27
N GLN A 236 2.42 -2.20 -14.56
CA GLN A 236 3.77 -1.96 -15.06
C GLN A 236 4.87 -2.86 -14.46
N ASP A 237 4.54 -4.07 -14.04
CA ASP A 237 5.42 -4.99 -13.31
C ASP A 237 6.01 -4.38 -12.01
N HIS A 238 5.34 -3.38 -11.45
CA HIS A 238 5.78 -2.62 -10.27
C HIS A 238 4.86 -2.81 -9.06
N ALA A 239 3.57 -2.70 -9.25
CA ALA A 239 2.61 -2.86 -8.15
C ALA A 239 1.64 -4.00 -8.47
N HIS A 240 1.52 -4.93 -7.55
CA HIS A 240 0.63 -6.08 -7.68
C HIS A 240 -0.54 -5.97 -6.72
N PHE A 241 -1.73 -5.78 -7.27
CA PHE A 241 -2.99 -5.64 -6.57
C PHE A 241 -3.73 -6.97 -6.55
N VAL A 242 -4.33 -7.30 -5.42
CA VAL A 242 -5.09 -8.54 -5.24
C VAL A 242 -6.40 -8.25 -4.53
N PHE A 243 -7.47 -8.81 -5.07
CA PHE A 243 -8.80 -8.76 -4.51
C PHE A 243 -9.18 -10.14 -3.95
N LEU A 244 -9.48 -10.19 -2.66
CA LEU A 244 -9.71 -11.43 -1.93
C LEU A 244 -11.09 -11.41 -1.27
N ARG A 245 -11.67 -12.62 -1.11
CA ARG A 245 -12.88 -12.85 -0.34
C ARG A 245 -12.61 -13.83 0.79
N ARG A 246 -13.18 -13.56 1.94
CA ARG A 246 -13.19 -14.47 3.08
C ARG A 246 -14.01 -15.73 2.74
N ASN A 247 -13.46 -16.89 3.07
CA ASN A 247 -14.15 -18.18 2.91
C ASN A 247 -15.33 -18.32 3.87
#